data_4791acb74f1994728f96a4989c4657a2
#
_entry.id   4791acb74f1994728f96a4989c4657a2
#
_cell.length_a   1.000
_cell.length_b   1.000
_cell.length_c   1.000
_cell.angle_alpha   90.00
_cell.angle_beta   90.00
_cell.angle_gamma   90.00
#
_symmetry.space_group_name_H-M   'P 1'
#
loop_
_entity.id
_entity.type
_entity.pdbx_description
1 polymer ?
#
loop_
_entity_poly.entity_id
_entity_poly.type
_entity_poly.pdbx_seq_one_letter_code
_entity_poly.pdbx_strand_id
1 'polypeptide(L)'
;MASLIVGGGESLRGSLWIQGSKNAALPMIAAAVLNRGITKIYHCPAISDVDNMLEIMKSLGCCIERTGEYVLIDSSQMDVRDISPEYAASMRSSVFLMGALLGRFGEVSLPYPGGCVIGKRPIDMHLAAFERMNIRVQVTGDRIFCSTDHMAGSGHRLRYPSVGATENIILASVLAPGQTVIKNAAKEPEVIELCLLLNKMGADIHGMGTGNITIYGVSTLHDAVFSLVSDRIVAATYLAAAAATAGDVEVRGVWAHDLKTVLQVLAEMGCGIIVRNKRVRVIGPYMLSCVDSIYTHPFPGFPTDMQSQIMACLSRARGISRLTETVFEDRFKTAGELKKMGADILIENHTAVIRGVECLKGTCVKAWDLRGTAALVIAGLMAEGDTVISDSIYIRRGYEDICADLKKLGARIEERKTG
;
A
#
# COMPACT_ATOMS: atom_id res chain seq x y z
N MET A 1 22.80 4.50 10.29
CA MET A 1 21.90 4.33 9.12
C MET A 1 21.72 2.84 8.84
N ALA A 2 20.54 2.39 8.37
CA ALA A 2 20.33 0.98 8.01
C ALA A 2 20.71 0.76 6.54
N SER A 3 21.39 -0.35 6.23
CA SER A 3 21.67 -0.77 4.86
C SER A 3 21.34 -2.24 4.69
N LEU A 4 20.90 -2.63 3.48
CA LEU A 4 20.74 -4.02 3.08
C LEU A 4 21.91 -4.40 2.17
N ILE A 5 22.46 -5.59 2.38
CA ILE A 5 23.44 -6.20 1.47
C ILE A 5 22.78 -7.40 0.85
N VAL A 6 22.72 -7.40 -0.49
CA VAL A 6 22.07 -8.43 -1.28
C VAL A 6 23.11 -9.08 -2.17
N GLY A 7 23.37 -10.36 -1.97
CA GLY A 7 24.21 -11.17 -2.84
C GLY A 7 23.39 -11.73 -4.00
N GLY A 8 23.86 -11.51 -5.22
CA GLY A 8 23.18 -11.98 -6.42
C GLY A 8 23.54 -13.41 -6.82
N GLY A 9 22.85 -13.93 -7.85
CA GLY A 9 23.15 -15.19 -8.52
C GLY A 9 22.41 -16.43 -8.00
N GLU A 10 21.70 -16.34 -6.87
CA GLU A 10 20.97 -17.49 -6.33
C GLU A 10 19.51 -17.54 -6.86
N SER A 11 19.07 -18.72 -7.31
CA SER A 11 17.67 -18.94 -7.67
C SER A 11 16.80 -19.13 -6.44
N LEU A 12 15.77 -18.32 -6.27
CA LEU A 12 14.86 -18.43 -5.16
C LEU A 12 13.95 -19.65 -5.27
N ARG A 13 13.81 -20.42 -4.19
CA ARG A 13 12.95 -21.62 -4.17
C ARG A 13 12.25 -21.78 -2.83
N GLY A 14 10.98 -22.19 -2.87
CA GLY A 14 10.23 -22.50 -1.65
C GLY A 14 8.85 -21.87 -1.58
N SER A 15 8.38 -21.66 -0.37
CA SER A 15 7.05 -21.06 -0.16
C SER A 15 7.02 -20.12 1.04
N LEU A 16 6.18 -19.08 0.94
CA LEU A 16 5.97 -18.08 2.00
C LEU A 16 4.48 -17.94 2.30
N TRP A 17 4.14 -17.81 3.56
CA TRP A 17 2.88 -17.21 3.99
C TRP A 17 3.02 -15.70 3.94
N ILE A 18 2.09 -15.04 3.27
CA ILE A 18 2.15 -13.59 3.10
C ILE A 18 1.52 -12.89 4.29
N GLN A 19 2.22 -11.90 4.83
CA GLN A 19 1.77 -11.02 5.89
C GLN A 19 0.46 -10.30 5.54
N GLY A 20 -0.21 -9.72 6.55
CA GLY A 20 -1.41 -8.93 6.35
C GLY A 20 -1.17 -7.67 5.51
N SER A 21 -2.23 -7.22 4.84
CA SER A 21 -2.16 -6.07 3.95
C SER A 21 -1.98 -4.76 4.71
N LYS A 22 -0.88 -4.06 4.44
CA LYS A 22 -0.64 -2.70 4.90
C LYS A 22 -1.76 -1.74 4.53
N ASN A 23 -2.13 -1.76 3.25
CA ASN A 23 -3.09 -0.81 2.71
C ASN A 23 -4.52 -1.04 3.23
N ALA A 24 -4.84 -2.27 3.70
CA ALA A 24 -6.07 -2.57 4.41
C ALA A 24 -5.96 -2.23 5.92
N ALA A 25 -4.82 -2.51 6.55
CA ALA A 25 -4.62 -2.29 7.99
C ALA A 25 -4.84 -0.82 8.39
N LEU A 26 -4.28 0.12 7.64
CA LEU A 26 -4.29 1.54 8.01
C LEU A 26 -5.70 2.15 8.05
N PRO A 27 -6.55 2.03 7.01
CA PRO A 27 -7.91 2.53 7.09
C PRO A 27 -8.78 1.74 8.09
N MET A 28 -8.53 0.46 8.33
CA MET A 28 -9.25 -0.32 9.33
C MET A 28 -8.90 0.06 10.76
N ILE A 29 -7.63 0.38 11.05
CA ILE A 29 -7.23 0.95 12.34
C ILE A 29 -7.93 2.30 12.55
N ALA A 30 -8.01 3.14 11.51
CA ALA A 30 -8.76 4.39 11.57
C ALA A 30 -10.26 4.15 11.78
N ALA A 31 -10.85 3.12 11.16
CA ALA A 31 -12.26 2.76 11.33
C ALA A 31 -12.62 2.39 12.78
N ALA A 32 -11.67 1.87 13.57
CA ALA A 32 -11.87 1.57 14.98
C ALA A 32 -12.26 2.80 15.81
N VAL A 33 -11.94 4.02 15.34
CA VAL A 33 -12.38 5.28 15.94
C VAL A 33 -13.92 5.39 15.97
N LEU A 34 -14.61 4.87 14.95
CA LEU A 34 -16.06 5.01 14.79
C LEU A 34 -16.87 4.17 15.78
N ASN A 35 -16.29 3.08 16.29
CA ASN A 35 -16.86 2.28 17.38
C ASN A 35 -16.55 2.96 18.73
N ARG A 36 -17.47 2.88 19.68
CA ARG A 36 -17.26 3.32 21.09
C ARG A 36 -16.95 2.11 21.99
N GLY A 37 -16.14 1.19 21.51
CA GLY A 37 -15.80 -0.05 22.17
C GLY A 37 -14.58 -0.69 21.54
N ILE A 38 -14.59 -2.02 21.43
CA ILE A 38 -13.43 -2.84 21.06
C ILE A 38 -13.49 -3.26 19.59
N THR A 39 -12.41 -3.01 18.86
CA THR A 39 -12.16 -3.57 17.53
C THR A 39 -10.91 -4.43 17.58
N LYS A 40 -11.05 -5.72 17.23
CA LYS A 40 -9.94 -6.70 17.22
C LYS A 40 -9.59 -7.10 15.79
N ILE A 41 -8.33 -6.86 15.41
CA ILE A 41 -7.85 -7.09 14.05
C ILE A 41 -6.75 -8.16 14.08
N TYR A 42 -7.04 -9.33 13.51
CA TYR A 42 -6.07 -10.40 13.28
C TYR A 42 -5.26 -10.18 12.00
N HIS A 43 -4.09 -10.81 11.92
CA HIS A 43 -3.20 -10.75 10.76
C HIS A 43 -2.78 -9.31 10.43
N CYS A 44 -2.68 -8.44 11.44
CA CYS A 44 -2.23 -7.06 11.28
C CYS A 44 -0.70 -7.03 11.18
N PRO A 45 -0.12 -6.50 10.09
CA PRO A 45 1.32 -6.63 9.85
C PRO A 45 2.17 -5.83 10.83
N ALA A 46 3.34 -6.40 11.20
CA ALA A 46 4.32 -5.78 12.10
C ALA A 46 5.26 -4.86 11.30
N ILE A 47 4.75 -3.74 10.84
CA ILE A 47 5.43 -2.74 10.00
C ILE A 47 5.37 -1.36 10.61
N SER A 48 6.36 -0.52 10.32
CA SER A 48 6.46 0.81 10.95
C SER A 48 5.29 1.75 10.65
N ASP A 49 4.62 1.63 9.49
CA ASP A 49 3.44 2.45 9.20
C ASP A 49 2.24 2.06 10.08
N VAL A 50 2.10 0.77 10.44
CA VAL A 50 1.10 0.30 11.41
C VAL A 50 1.46 0.76 12.81
N ASP A 51 2.74 0.62 13.22
CA ASP A 51 3.21 1.08 14.53
C ASP A 51 2.92 2.57 14.72
N ASN A 52 3.26 3.40 13.74
CA ASN A 52 2.99 4.84 13.76
C ASN A 52 1.49 5.14 13.85
N MET A 53 0.62 4.42 13.13
CA MET A 53 -0.82 4.61 13.22
C MET A 53 -1.35 4.26 14.60
N LEU A 54 -0.86 3.17 15.20
CA LEU A 54 -1.24 2.77 16.56
C LEU A 54 -0.78 3.79 17.61
N GLU A 55 0.41 4.39 17.44
CA GLU A 55 0.87 5.48 18.33
C GLU A 55 -0.01 6.74 18.19
N ILE A 56 -0.43 7.09 16.96
CA ILE A 56 -1.43 8.15 16.77
C ILE A 56 -2.72 7.81 17.52
N MET A 57 -3.25 6.58 17.38
CA MET A 57 -4.47 6.16 18.05
C MET A 57 -4.34 6.23 19.58
N LYS A 58 -3.19 5.85 20.15
CA LYS A 58 -2.91 6.03 21.59
C LYS A 58 -2.93 7.50 21.99
N SER A 59 -2.32 8.38 21.20
CA SER A 59 -2.29 9.83 21.48
C SER A 59 -3.69 10.45 21.43
N LEU A 60 -4.62 9.83 20.69
CA LEU A 60 -6.03 10.24 20.65
C LEU A 60 -6.87 9.63 21.80
N GLY A 61 -6.26 8.85 22.70
CA GLY A 61 -6.91 8.28 23.89
C GLY A 61 -7.39 6.84 23.74
N CYS A 62 -7.00 6.13 22.67
CA CYS A 62 -7.32 4.70 22.54
C CYS A 62 -6.42 3.84 23.42
N CYS A 63 -6.98 2.81 24.05
CA CYS A 63 -6.22 1.73 24.66
C CYS A 63 -5.87 0.67 23.59
N ILE A 64 -4.59 0.31 23.48
CA ILE A 64 -4.12 -0.62 22.45
C ILE A 64 -3.36 -1.76 23.07
N GLU A 65 -3.78 -2.99 22.77
CA GLU A 65 -3.04 -4.22 23.02
C GLU A 65 -2.58 -4.81 21.69
N ARG A 66 -1.31 -5.17 21.59
CA ARG A 66 -0.76 -5.85 20.42
C ARG A 66 -0.03 -7.12 20.83
N THR A 67 -0.40 -8.21 20.19
CA THR A 67 0.27 -9.51 20.29
C THR A 67 0.85 -9.91 18.94
N GLY A 68 1.51 -11.08 18.86
CA GLY A 68 1.94 -11.65 17.58
C GLY A 68 0.78 -12.06 16.65
N GLU A 69 -0.45 -12.15 17.15
CA GLU A 69 -1.61 -12.65 16.40
C GLU A 69 -2.62 -11.55 16.03
N TYR A 70 -2.79 -10.55 16.91
CA TYR A 70 -3.80 -9.50 16.73
C TYR A 70 -3.39 -8.15 17.30
N VAL A 71 -4.09 -7.12 16.84
CA VAL A 71 -4.16 -5.80 17.45
C VAL A 71 -5.58 -5.60 17.97
N LEU A 72 -5.71 -5.25 19.27
CA LEU A 72 -6.97 -4.86 19.88
C LEU A 72 -6.92 -3.36 20.14
N ILE A 73 -7.97 -2.66 19.71
CA ILE A 73 -8.14 -1.21 19.83
C ILE A 73 -9.43 -0.97 20.61
N ASP A 74 -9.30 -0.46 21.82
CA ASP A 74 -10.42 0.04 22.61
C ASP A 74 -10.46 1.57 22.48
N SER A 75 -11.49 2.07 21.79
CA SER A 75 -11.72 3.51 21.57
C SER A 75 -12.79 4.09 22.48
N SER A 76 -13.25 3.35 23.51
CA SER A 76 -14.34 3.79 24.40
C SER A 76 -14.06 5.11 25.12
N GLN A 77 -12.83 5.33 25.56
CA GLN A 77 -12.38 6.50 26.32
C GLN A 77 -11.75 7.59 25.44
N MET A 78 -11.80 7.45 24.12
CA MET A 78 -11.22 8.41 23.19
C MET A 78 -11.96 9.74 23.22
N ASP A 79 -11.24 10.85 23.43
CA ASP A 79 -11.79 12.22 23.48
C ASP A 79 -10.93 13.27 22.76
N VAL A 80 -9.72 12.94 22.33
CA VAL A 80 -8.82 13.87 21.63
C VAL A 80 -9.13 13.88 20.14
N ARG A 81 -9.21 15.07 19.51
CA ARG A 81 -9.58 15.27 18.09
C ARG A 81 -8.51 16.01 17.30
N ASP A 82 -7.41 16.32 17.95
CA ASP A 82 -6.27 17.03 17.37
C ASP A 82 -5.08 16.07 17.18
N ILE A 83 -4.66 15.90 15.93
CA ILE A 83 -3.50 15.09 15.58
C ILE A 83 -2.26 15.98 15.63
N SER A 84 -1.28 15.61 16.48
CA SER A 84 -0.07 16.43 16.62
C SER A 84 0.79 16.42 15.35
N PRO A 85 1.52 17.53 15.08
CA PRO A 85 2.42 17.62 13.92
C PRO A 85 3.49 16.53 13.88
N GLU A 86 4.00 16.11 15.04
CA GLU A 86 5.02 15.11 15.18
C GLU A 86 4.60 13.75 14.57
N TYR A 87 3.39 13.33 14.86
CA TYR A 87 2.82 12.09 14.32
C TYR A 87 2.37 12.20 12.86
N ALA A 88 1.75 13.32 12.47
CA ALA A 88 1.27 13.51 11.11
C ALA A 88 2.42 13.62 10.09
N ALA A 89 3.56 14.22 10.48
CA ALA A 89 4.75 14.32 9.62
C ALA A 89 5.37 12.95 9.30
N SER A 90 5.26 11.99 10.22
CA SER A 90 5.84 10.65 10.06
C SER A 90 5.07 9.78 9.07
N MET A 91 3.76 10.04 8.85
CA MET A 91 2.91 9.17 8.06
C MET A 91 1.74 9.89 7.39
N ARG A 92 1.76 9.93 6.04
CA ARG A 92 0.67 10.52 5.25
C ARG A 92 -0.69 9.83 5.48
N SER A 93 -0.69 8.56 5.85
CA SER A 93 -1.94 7.80 6.07
C SER A 93 -2.75 8.28 7.28
N SER A 94 -2.21 9.20 8.11
CA SER A 94 -2.97 9.93 9.14
C SER A 94 -4.20 10.65 8.56
N VAL A 95 -4.19 10.94 7.25
CA VAL A 95 -5.36 11.48 6.52
C VAL A 95 -6.61 10.61 6.65
N PHE A 96 -6.51 9.29 6.84
CA PHE A 96 -7.69 8.42 7.06
C PHE A 96 -8.43 8.78 8.35
N LEU A 97 -7.73 9.28 9.35
CA LEU A 97 -8.34 9.71 10.60
C LEU A 97 -9.28 10.91 10.43
N MET A 98 -9.14 11.72 9.35
CA MET A 98 -10.07 12.82 9.09
C MET A 98 -11.51 12.31 8.99
N GLY A 99 -11.78 11.34 8.11
CA GLY A 99 -13.11 10.78 7.93
C GLY A 99 -13.64 10.11 9.19
N ALA A 100 -12.79 9.35 9.89
CA ALA A 100 -13.17 8.65 11.11
C ALA A 100 -13.48 9.62 12.28
N LEU A 101 -12.66 10.64 12.50
CA LEU A 101 -12.89 11.64 13.56
C LEU A 101 -14.11 12.52 13.25
N LEU A 102 -14.29 12.93 11.99
CA LEU A 102 -15.49 13.63 11.56
C LEU A 102 -16.75 12.79 11.78
N GLY A 103 -16.70 11.51 11.37
CA GLY A 103 -17.83 10.60 11.58
C GLY A 103 -18.23 10.44 13.04
N ARG A 104 -17.26 10.38 13.96
CA ARG A 104 -17.52 10.19 15.39
C ARG A 104 -17.81 11.46 16.16
N PHE A 105 -17.05 12.54 15.91
CA PHE A 105 -17.05 13.74 16.74
C PHE A 105 -17.57 14.99 16.02
N GLY A 106 -17.70 14.94 14.68
CA GLY A 106 -18.06 16.11 13.88
C GLY A 106 -16.94 17.13 13.73
N GLU A 107 -15.75 16.87 14.27
CA GLU A 107 -14.62 17.79 14.16
C GLU A 107 -13.27 17.05 14.13
N VAL A 108 -12.28 17.65 13.48
CA VAL A 108 -10.90 17.17 13.43
C VAL A 108 -9.95 18.32 13.12
N SER A 109 -8.77 18.28 13.73
CA SER A 109 -7.64 19.14 13.40
C SER A 109 -6.42 18.27 13.11
N LEU A 110 -5.72 18.54 12.02
CA LEU A 110 -4.48 17.83 11.68
C LEU A 110 -3.56 18.73 10.84
N PRO A 111 -2.24 18.49 10.88
CA PRO A 111 -1.30 19.15 9.97
C PRO A 111 -1.62 18.82 8.51
N TYR A 112 -1.41 19.80 7.63
CA TYR A 112 -1.57 19.57 6.19
C TYR A 112 -0.56 18.51 5.73
N PRO A 113 -1.00 17.39 5.15
CA PRO A 113 -0.10 16.31 4.77
C PRO A 113 0.85 16.79 3.67
N GLY A 114 2.15 16.84 3.98
CA GLY A 114 3.19 17.25 3.04
C GLY A 114 3.23 16.39 1.78
N GLY A 115 3.98 16.86 0.78
CA GLY A 115 4.28 16.09 -0.42
C GLY A 115 5.04 14.79 -0.08
N CYS A 116 5.00 13.83 -0.98
CA CYS A 116 5.74 12.58 -0.87
C CYS A 116 6.83 12.52 -1.94
N VAL A 117 7.84 11.69 -1.73
CA VAL A 117 8.95 11.45 -2.68
C VAL A 117 8.45 11.01 -4.07
N ILE A 118 7.23 10.47 -4.16
CA ILE A 118 6.60 9.96 -5.39
C ILE A 118 5.63 10.93 -6.07
N GLY A 119 5.40 12.15 -5.52
CA GLY A 119 4.50 13.16 -6.10
C GLY A 119 3.72 13.97 -5.07
N LYS A 120 2.92 14.93 -5.55
CA LYS A 120 2.18 15.90 -4.70
C LYS A 120 1.07 15.24 -3.87
N ARG A 121 0.35 14.25 -4.41
CA ARG A 121 -0.76 13.54 -3.78
C ARG A 121 -1.77 14.49 -3.10
N PRO A 122 -2.46 15.36 -3.85
CA PRO A 122 -3.38 16.33 -3.29
C PRO A 122 -4.53 15.64 -2.53
N ILE A 123 -5.08 16.33 -1.52
CA ILE A 123 -6.24 15.86 -0.73
C ILE A 123 -7.51 16.63 -1.06
N ASP A 124 -7.52 17.38 -2.15
CA ASP A 124 -8.61 18.22 -2.62
C ASP A 124 -9.93 17.44 -2.81
N MET A 125 -9.87 16.18 -3.28
CA MET A 125 -11.05 15.33 -3.40
C MET A 125 -11.65 14.94 -2.03
N HIS A 126 -10.81 14.80 -0.99
CA HIS A 126 -11.26 14.54 0.37
C HIS A 126 -12.02 15.78 0.89
N LEU A 127 -11.38 16.95 0.80
CA LEU A 127 -11.94 18.20 1.32
C LEU A 127 -13.23 18.60 0.60
N ALA A 128 -13.26 18.51 -0.74
CA ALA A 128 -14.45 18.77 -1.54
C ALA A 128 -15.61 17.81 -1.23
N ALA A 129 -15.30 16.56 -0.84
CA ALA A 129 -16.34 15.63 -0.41
C ALA A 129 -16.90 16.00 0.96
N PHE A 130 -16.06 16.41 1.91
CA PHE A 130 -16.47 16.84 3.23
C PHE A 130 -17.36 18.10 3.16
N GLU A 131 -17.01 19.11 2.34
CA GLU A 131 -17.86 20.28 2.13
C GLU A 131 -19.27 19.92 1.68
N ARG A 132 -19.42 18.90 0.79
CA ARG A 132 -20.73 18.38 0.35
C ARG A 132 -21.52 17.68 1.45
N MET A 133 -20.85 17.24 2.52
CA MET A 133 -21.48 16.63 3.70
C MET A 133 -21.81 17.66 4.80
N ASN A 134 -21.86 18.95 4.47
CA ASN A 134 -22.05 20.07 5.40
C ASN A 134 -20.91 20.21 6.42
N ILE A 135 -19.69 19.86 6.07
CA ILE A 135 -18.50 20.03 6.90
C ILE A 135 -17.80 21.31 6.46
N ARG A 136 -17.57 22.23 7.39
CA ARG A 136 -16.75 23.42 7.18
C ARG A 136 -15.28 23.01 7.14
N VAL A 137 -14.57 23.36 6.07
CA VAL A 137 -13.15 23.08 5.88
C VAL A 137 -12.38 24.39 5.91
N GLN A 138 -11.41 24.49 6.80
CA GLN A 138 -10.50 25.64 6.90
C GLN A 138 -9.06 25.16 6.83
N VAL A 139 -8.28 25.74 5.93
CA VAL A 139 -6.83 25.50 5.81
C VAL A 139 -6.13 26.76 6.25
N THR A 140 -5.43 26.70 7.37
CA THR A 140 -4.72 27.85 7.96
C THR A 140 -3.26 27.48 8.18
N GLY A 141 -2.36 28.11 7.42
CA GLY A 141 -0.95 27.79 7.46
C GLY A 141 -0.70 26.33 7.02
N ASP A 142 -0.15 25.56 7.93
CA ASP A 142 0.19 24.13 7.74
C ASP A 142 -0.85 23.17 8.34
N ARG A 143 -2.04 23.66 8.73
CA ARG A 143 -3.07 22.84 9.39
C ARG A 143 -4.40 22.88 8.65
N ILE A 144 -5.14 21.79 8.79
CA ILE A 144 -6.51 21.63 8.31
C ILE A 144 -7.40 21.49 9.53
N PHE A 145 -8.47 22.29 9.55
CA PHE A 145 -9.55 22.20 10.52
C PHE A 145 -10.84 21.86 9.78
N CYS A 146 -11.51 20.81 10.21
CA CYS A 146 -12.81 20.44 9.69
C CYS A 146 -13.80 20.32 10.85
N SER A 147 -14.99 20.92 10.70
CA SER A 147 -16.03 20.84 11.73
C SER A 147 -17.43 20.90 11.13
N THR A 148 -18.38 20.28 11.81
CA THR A 148 -19.79 20.32 11.44
C THR A 148 -20.69 20.17 12.67
N ASP A 149 -21.81 20.88 12.67
CA ASP A 149 -22.88 20.70 13.66
C ASP A 149 -23.97 19.73 13.14
N HIS A 150 -24.06 19.56 11.81
CA HIS A 150 -25.11 18.80 11.14
C HIS A 150 -24.56 18.08 9.89
N MET A 151 -23.72 17.06 10.09
CA MET A 151 -23.28 16.23 8.99
C MET A 151 -24.45 15.47 8.37
N ALA A 152 -24.45 15.37 7.04
CA ALA A 152 -25.50 14.66 6.31
C ALA A 152 -24.91 13.85 5.15
N GLY A 153 -25.58 12.75 4.84
CA GLY A 153 -25.28 11.95 3.65
C GLY A 153 -25.42 12.78 2.38
N SER A 154 -24.58 12.52 1.37
CA SER A 154 -24.58 13.28 0.13
C SER A 154 -24.08 12.47 -1.09
N GLY A 155 -24.30 13.02 -2.30
CA GLY A 155 -23.83 12.44 -3.54
C GLY A 155 -22.43 12.92 -3.92
N HIS A 156 -21.53 11.99 -4.19
CA HIS A 156 -20.16 12.26 -4.63
C HIS A 156 -19.89 11.62 -5.98
N ARG A 157 -19.23 12.37 -6.89
CA ARG A 157 -18.64 11.81 -8.10
C ARG A 157 -17.15 12.15 -8.07
N LEU A 158 -16.31 11.16 -7.84
CA LEU A 158 -14.86 11.35 -7.86
C LEU A 158 -14.39 11.52 -9.32
N ARG A 159 -13.55 12.55 -9.57
CA ARG A 159 -12.95 12.77 -10.89
C ARG A 159 -11.95 11.68 -11.27
N TYR A 160 -11.35 11.03 -10.24
CA TYR A 160 -10.43 9.92 -10.32
C TYR A 160 -10.80 8.92 -9.22
N PRO A 161 -10.73 7.59 -9.45
CA PRO A 161 -11.06 6.58 -8.43
C PRO A 161 -9.95 6.54 -7.37
N SER A 162 -9.90 7.56 -6.53
CA SER A 162 -8.92 7.71 -5.46
C SER A 162 -9.28 6.80 -4.29
N VAL A 163 -8.37 5.88 -3.94
CA VAL A 163 -8.50 5.00 -2.76
C VAL A 163 -8.72 5.82 -1.51
N GLY A 164 -7.81 6.76 -1.19
CA GLY A 164 -7.89 7.53 0.04
C GLY A 164 -9.14 8.40 0.13
N ALA A 165 -9.59 9.04 -0.97
CA ALA A 165 -10.82 9.82 -0.96
C ALA A 165 -12.06 8.91 -0.76
N THR A 166 -12.10 7.75 -1.43
CA THR A 166 -13.18 6.77 -1.25
C THR A 166 -13.27 6.31 0.19
N GLU A 167 -12.16 5.91 0.81
CA GLU A 167 -12.10 5.44 2.19
C GLU A 167 -12.48 6.54 3.19
N ASN A 168 -12.01 7.77 3.01
CA ASN A 168 -12.38 8.88 3.89
C ASN A 168 -13.86 9.25 3.80
N ILE A 169 -14.46 9.20 2.59
CA ILE A 169 -15.90 9.43 2.45
C ILE A 169 -16.67 8.31 3.16
N ILE A 170 -16.27 7.05 2.99
CA ILE A 170 -16.88 5.90 3.68
C ILE A 170 -16.83 6.13 5.19
N LEU A 171 -15.64 6.40 5.75
CA LEU A 171 -15.43 6.60 7.19
C LEU A 171 -16.27 7.75 7.76
N ALA A 172 -16.39 8.87 7.04
CA ALA A 172 -17.22 9.99 7.47
C ALA A 172 -18.73 9.68 7.38
N SER A 173 -19.15 8.84 6.41
CA SER A 173 -20.56 8.65 6.06
C SER A 173 -21.29 7.61 6.90
N VAL A 174 -20.59 6.64 7.48
CA VAL A 174 -21.25 5.49 8.16
C VAL A 174 -22.12 5.89 9.35
N LEU A 175 -21.81 7.03 10.02
CA LEU A 175 -22.61 7.59 11.12
C LEU A 175 -23.36 8.87 10.71
N ALA A 176 -23.23 9.33 9.46
CA ALA A 176 -23.89 10.53 8.96
C ALA A 176 -25.37 10.24 8.62
N PRO A 177 -26.35 11.00 9.16
CA PRO A 177 -27.76 10.81 8.83
C PRO A 177 -28.03 10.86 7.32
N GLY A 178 -28.85 9.94 6.81
CA GLY A 178 -29.25 9.89 5.41
C GLY A 178 -28.41 8.94 4.57
N GLN A 179 -28.46 9.13 3.26
CA GLN A 179 -27.81 8.29 2.26
C GLN A 179 -26.58 9.00 1.65
N THR A 180 -25.47 8.33 1.59
CA THR A 180 -24.31 8.75 0.80
C THR A 180 -24.12 7.84 -0.41
N VAL A 181 -23.87 8.42 -1.58
CA VAL A 181 -23.58 7.68 -2.82
C VAL A 181 -22.25 8.15 -3.39
N ILE A 182 -21.29 7.24 -3.52
CA ILE A 182 -20.00 7.51 -4.14
C ILE A 182 -20.00 6.93 -5.54
N LYS A 183 -19.92 7.77 -6.59
CA LYS A 183 -19.74 7.37 -8.00
C LYS A 183 -18.29 7.50 -8.40
N ASN A 184 -17.81 6.60 -9.26
CA ASN A 184 -16.41 6.43 -9.63
C ASN A 184 -15.52 6.16 -8.39
N ALA A 185 -16.03 5.34 -7.46
CA ALA A 185 -15.30 4.89 -6.28
C ALA A 185 -14.11 4.00 -6.67
N ALA A 186 -13.10 3.97 -5.85
CA ALA A 186 -12.00 3.01 -5.93
C ALA A 186 -12.52 1.58 -5.69
N LYS A 187 -11.91 0.60 -6.39
CA LYS A 187 -12.35 -0.81 -6.39
C LYS A 187 -11.32 -1.75 -5.78
N GLU A 188 -10.26 -1.20 -5.25
CA GLU A 188 -9.17 -1.95 -4.65
C GLU A 188 -9.68 -2.89 -3.56
N PRO A 189 -9.09 -4.10 -3.43
CA PRO A 189 -9.47 -5.07 -2.39
C PRO A 189 -9.47 -4.47 -0.99
N GLU A 190 -8.57 -3.53 -0.73
CA GLU A 190 -8.43 -2.83 0.56
C GLU A 190 -9.66 -1.99 0.91
N VAL A 191 -10.31 -1.37 -0.10
CA VAL A 191 -11.57 -0.64 0.07
C VAL A 191 -12.73 -1.61 0.37
N ILE A 192 -12.73 -2.76 -0.28
CA ILE A 192 -13.73 -3.82 -0.01
C ILE A 192 -13.58 -4.30 1.44
N GLU A 193 -12.36 -4.56 1.88
CA GLU A 193 -12.06 -5.01 3.25
C GLU A 193 -12.51 -3.98 4.31
N LEU A 194 -12.28 -2.69 4.07
CA LEU A 194 -12.78 -1.62 4.95
C LEU A 194 -14.32 -1.68 5.05
N CYS A 195 -15.02 -1.80 3.93
CA CYS A 195 -16.48 -1.90 3.92
C CYS A 195 -16.97 -3.15 4.66
N LEU A 196 -16.28 -4.29 4.50
CA LEU A 196 -16.63 -5.55 5.20
C LEU A 196 -16.43 -5.44 6.71
N LEU A 197 -15.35 -4.80 7.17
CA LEU A 197 -15.16 -4.51 8.60
C LEU A 197 -16.28 -3.63 9.13
N LEU A 198 -16.56 -2.50 8.47
CA LEU A 198 -17.60 -1.56 8.89
C LEU A 198 -18.98 -2.21 8.90
N ASN A 199 -19.34 -3.01 7.89
CA ASN A 199 -20.60 -3.78 7.89
C ASN A 199 -20.64 -4.80 9.04
N LYS A 200 -19.49 -5.42 9.37
CA LYS A 200 -19.39 -6.29 10.53
C LYS A 200 -19.53 -5.52 11.85
N MET A 201 -19.23 -4.23 11.88
CA MET A 201 -19.47 -3.34 13.02
C MET A 201 -20.92 -2.81 13.05
N GLY A 202 -21.76 -3.16 12.07
CA GLY A 202 -23.16 -2.74 12.00
C GLY A 202 -23.45 -1.57 11.05
N ALA A 203 -22.50 -1.17 10.21
CA ALA A 203 -22.75 -0.21 9.13
C ALA A 203 -23.62 -0.84 8.02
N ASP A 204 -24.20 0.00 7.18
CA ASP A 204 -25.04 -0.40 6.05
C ASP A 204 -24.42 0.12 4.73
N ILE A 205 -23.45 -0.66 4.18
CA ILE A 205 -22.66 -0.31 2.99
C ILE A 205 -22.87 -1.34 1.90
N HIS A 206 -23.22 -0.87 0.70
CA HIS A 206 -23.48 -1.68 -0.50
C HIS A 206 -22.62 -1.25 -1.69
N GLY A 207 -22.41 -2.16 -2.65
CA GLY A 207 -21.73 -1.88 -3.91
C GLY A 207 -20.20 -1.80 -3.81
N MET A 208 -19.61 -2.21 -2.71
CA MET A 208 -18.15 -2.34 -2.57
C MET A 208 -17.55 -3.19 -3.71
N GLY A 209 -16.37 -2.82 -4.19
CA GLY A 209 -15.72 -3.47 -5.35
C GLY A 209 -16.29 -3.03 -6.70
N THR A 210 -17.31 -2.17 -6.72
CA THR A 210 -17.84 -1.54 -7.92
C THR A 210 -17.47 -0.06 -7.97
N GLY A 211 -17.78 0.61 -9.09
CA GLY A 211 -17.60 2.07 -9.18
C GLY A 211 -18.68 2.88 -8.44
N ASN A 212 -19.66 2.22 -7.79
CA ASN A 212 -20.75 2.88 -7.08
C ASN A 212 -20.91 2.24 -5.71
N ILE A 213 -20.61 3.01 -4.65
CA ILE A 213 -20.80 2.59 -3.27
C ILE A 213 -21.94 3.42 -2.68
N THR A 214 -22.89 2.74 -2.02
CA THR A 214 -24.00 3.36 -1.31
C THR A 214 -23.91 3.07 0.16
N ILE A 215 -24.04 4.08 1.00
CA ILE A 215 -23.94 4.01 2.46
C ILE A 215 -25.19 4.63 3.05
N TYR A 216 -25.86 3.89 3.91
CA TYR A 216 -26.94 4.41 4.75
C TYR A 216 -26.40 4.62 6.14
N GLY A 217 -26.45 5.88 6.62
CA GLY A 217 -25.90 6.21 7.94
C GLY A 217 -26.67 5.52 9.06
N VAL A 218 -25.94 4.95 10.00
CA VAL A 218 -26.49 4.28 11.19
C VAL A 218 -26.25 5.10 12.44
N SER A 219 -27.02 4.87 13.51
CA SER A 219 -26.89 5.62 14.75
C SER A 219 -25.66 5.25 15.59
N THR A 220 -25.25 3.98 15.52
CA THR A 220 -24.14 3.43 16.31
C THR A 220 -23.49 2.26 15.58
N LEU A 221 -22.22 2.06 15.85
CA LEU A 221 -21.49 0.84 15.53
C LEU A 221 -21.22 0.02 16.80
N HIS A 222 -20.84 -1.23 16.66
CA HIS A 222 -20.57 -2.15 17.78
C HIS A 222 -19.23 -2.86 17.61
N ASP A 223 -18.81 -3.57 18.64
CA ASP A 223 -17.57 -4.34 18.68
C ASP A 223 -17.48 -5.33 17.51
N ALA A 224 -16.29 -5.47 16.98
CA ALA A 224 -16.04 -6.39 15.88
C ALA A 224 -14.67 -7.07 15.98
N VAL A 225 -14.63 -8.28 15.45
CA VAL A 225 -13.40 -9.06 15.25
C VAL A 225 -13.23 -9.31 13.77
N PHE A 226 -12.10 -8.94 13.21
CA PHE A 226 -11.83 -9.07 11.78
C PHE A 226 -10.44 -9.64 11.51
N SER A 227 -10.24 -10.32 10.39
CA SER A 227 -8.93 -10.80 9.96
C SER A 227 -8.59 -10.19 8.61
N LEU A 228 -7.47 -9.48 8.54
CA LEU A 228 -6.99 -8.86 7.30
C LEU A 228 -6.66 -9.90 6.24
N VAL A 229 -6.87 -9.52 4.98
CA VAL A 229 -6.33 -10.27 3.83
C VAL A 229 -4.82 -10.13 3.77
N SER A 230 -4.16 -11.08 3.13
CA SER A 230 -2.72 -10.99 2.88
C SER A 230 -2.40 -9.87 1.88
N ASP A 231 -1.22 -9.25 2.04
CA ASP A 231 -0.77 -8.12 1.21
C ASP A 231 -0.43 -8.58 -0.21
N ARG A 232 -1.28 -8.18 -1.18
CA ARG A 232 -1.09 -8.51 -2.60
C ARG A 232 0.19 -7.92 -3.20
N ILE A 233 0.66 -6.77 -2.70
CA ILE A 233 1.88 -6.12 -3.22
C ILE A 233 3.13 -6.81 -2.69
N VAL A 234 3.13 -7.23 -1.42
CA VAL A 234 4.19 -8.06 -0.84
C VAL A 234 4.27 -9.41 -1.57
N ALA A 235 3.12 -10.07 -1.80
CA ALA A 235 3.04 -11.30 -2.56
C ALA A 235 3.61 -11.12 -3.99
N ALA A 236 3.16 -10.08 -4.70
CA ALA A 236 3.61 -9.76 -6.04
C ALA A 236 5.13 -9.47 -6.09
N THR A 237 5.68 -8.85 -5.05
CA THR A 237 7.13 -8.60 -4.95
C THR A 237 7.94 -9.90 -4.88
N TYR A 238 7.52 -10.88 -4.05
CA TYR A 238 8.21 -12.18 -3.98
C TYR A 238 8.04 -13.00 -5.26
N LEU A 239 6.87 -12.92 -5.92
CA LEU A 239 6.66 -13.55 -7.22
C LEU A 239 7.53 -12.90 -8.31
N ALA A 240 7.69 -11.58 -8.31
CA ALA A 240 8.59 -10.87 -9.20
C ALA A 240 10.07 -11.23 -8.92
N ALA A 241 10.45 -11.38 -7.65
CA ALA A 241 11.80 -11.85 -7.27
C ALA A 241 12.07 -13.28 -7.77
N ALA A 242 11.08 -14.18 -7.70
CA ALA A 242 11.17 -15.53 -8.26
C ALA A 242 11.36 -15.48 -9.80
N ALA A 243 10.57 -14.67 -10.50
CA ALA A 243 10.70 -14.46 -11.94
C ALA A 243 12.11 -13.99 -12.32
N ALA A 244 12.61 -13.00 -11.58
CA ALA A 244 13.90 -12.35 -11.79
C ALA A 244 15.11 -13.29 -11.59
N THR A 245 14.99 -14.31 -10.75
CA THR A 245 16.08 -15.22 -10.36
C THR A 245 15.99 -16.62 -10.98
N ALA A 246 15.16 -16.81 -12.02
CA ALA A 246 14.82 -18.13 -12.57
C ALA A 246 14.40 -19.12 -11.44
N GLY A 247 13.69 -18.59 -10.47
CA GLY A 247 13.29 -19.28 -9.26
C GLY A 247 11.95 -20.00 -9.38
N ASP A 248 11.55 -20.64 -8.28
CA ASP A 248 10.32 -21.39 -8.16
C ASP A 248 9.72 -21.14 -6.77
N VAL A 249 8.79 -20.18 -6.68
CA VAL A 249 8.25 -19.71 -5.40
C VAL A 249 6.72 -19.78 -5.38
N GLU A 250 6.19 -20.31 -4.29
CA GLU A 250 4.76 -20.32 -3.97
C GLU A 250 4.47 -19.30 -2.85
N VAL A 251 3.55 -18.37 -3.09
CA VAL A 251 3.00 -17.50 -2.05
C VAL A 251 1.64 -18.03 -1.61
N ARG A 252 1.36 -17.98 -0.28
CA ARG A 252 0.17 -18.52 0.36
C ARG A 252 -0.62 -17.43 1.07
N GLY A 253 -1.93 -17.60 1.15
CA GLY A 253 -2.86 -16.67 1.80
C GLY A 253 -3.45 -15.63 0.85
N VAL A 254 -3.06 -15.58 -0.43
CA VAL A 254 -3.46 -14.56 -1.39
C VAL A 254 -4.44 -15.08 -2.43
N TRP A 255 -5.35 -14.22 -2.85
CA TRP A 255 -6.26 -14.50 -3.95
C TRP A 255 -5.63 -14.12 -5.30
N ALA A 256 -5.63 -15.02 -6.27
CA ALA A 256 -5.05 -14.75 -7.58
C ALA A 256 -5.75 -13.62 -8.35
N HIS A 257 -7.05 -13.38 -8.09
CA HIS A 257 -7.78 -12.27 -8.74
C HIS A 257 -7.27 -10.91 -8.32
N ASP A 258 -6.72 -10.76 -7.10
CA ASP A 258 -6.12 -9.51 -6.62
C ASP A 258 -4.74 -9.24 -7.25
N LEU A 259 -4.13 -10.28 -7.83
CA LEU A 259 -2.84 -10.27 -8.51
C LEU A 259 -2.95 -10.30 -10.04
N LYS A 260 -4.16 -10.35 -10.60
CA LYS A 260 -4.44 -10.71 -12.00
C LYS A 260 -3.51 -10.02 -12.99
N THR A 261 -3.42 -8.70 -12.96
CA THR A 261 -2.62 -7.94 -13.94
C THR A 261 -1.11 -8.13 -13.76
N VAL A 262 -0.64 -8.31 -12.53
CA VAL A 262 0.77 -8.63 -12.26
C VAL A 262 1.10 -10.03 -12.79
N LEU A 263 0.23 -11.01 -12.55
CA LEU A 263 0.42 -12.38 -13.08
C LEU A 263 0.38 -12.41 -14.61
N GLN A 264 -0.45 -11.59 -15.25
CA GLN A 264 -0.47 -11.42 -16.71
C GLN A 264 0.90 -10.91 -17.21
N VAL A 265 1.44 -9.86 -16.61
CA VAL A 265 2.75 -9.32 -16.96
C VAL A 265 3.84 -10.38 -16.75
N LEU A 266 3.85 -11.10 -15.63
CA LEU A 266 4.82 -12.17 -15.38
C LEU A 266 4.69 -13.32 -16.39
N ALA A 267 3.47 -13.67 -16.80
CA ALA A 267 3.26 -14.69 -17.83
C ALA A 267 3.78 -14.23 -19.21
N GLU A 268 3.55 -12.95 -19.57
CA GLU A 268 4.12 -12.35 -20.80
C GLU A 268 5.66 -12.31 -20.75
N MET A 269 6.24 -12.16 -19.56
CA MET A 269 7.69 -12.25 -19.36
C MET A 269 8.22 -13.71 -19.45
N GLY A 270 7.35 -14.69 -19.69
CA GLY A 270 7.70 -16.10 -19.88
C GLY A 270 7.62 -16.96 -18.62
N CYS A 271 7.05 -16.46 -17.52
CA CYS A 271 6.93 -17.24 -16.29
C CYS A 271 5.81 -18.27 -16.37
N GLY A 272 6.05 -19.46 -15.82
CA GLY A 272 5.01 -20.43 -15.50
C GLY A 272 4.18 -19.98 -14.30
N ILE A 273 2.85 -19.96 -14.44
CA ILE A 273 1.93 -19.55 -13.37
C ILE A 273 1.03 -20.72 -12.97
N ILE A 274 1.00 -21.06 -11.68
CA ILE A 274 0.11 -22.10 -11.14
C ILE A 274 -0.71 -21.47 -10.01
N VAL A 275 -2.03 -21.56 -10.14
CA VAL A 275 -2.99 -21.04 -9.15
C VAL A 275 -3.78 -22.20 -8.55
N ARG A 276 -3.84 -22.28 -7.21
CA ARG A 276 -4.64 -23.28 -6.46
C ARG A 276 -5.18 -22.66 -5.17
N ASN A 277 -6.50 -22.43 -5.11
CA ASN A 277 -7.12 -21.76 -3.96
C ASN A 277 -6.41 -20.43 -3.62
N LYS A 278 -6.06 -20.21 -2.34
CA LYS A 278 -5.30 -19.05 -1.86
C LYS A 278 -3.77 -19.24 -2.01
N ARG A 279 -3.32 -19.85 -3.11
CA ARG A 279 -1.90 -20.09 -3.40
C ARG A 279 -1.61 -19.73 -4.84
N VAL A 280 -0.52 -19.03 -5.04
CA VAL A 280 0.00 -18.67 -6.36
C VAL A 280 1.47 -19.05 -6.42
N ARG A 281 1.86 -19.84 -7.41
CA ARG A 281 3.24 -20.25 -7.66
C ARG A 281 3.70 -19.66 -8.98
N VAL A 282 4.88 -19.08 -8.98
CA VAL A 282 5.57 -18.58 -10.17
C VAL A 282 6.86 -19.37 -10.36
N ILE A 283 7.06 -19.85 -11.58
CA ILE A 283 8.30 -20.48 -12.03
C ILE A 283 8.93 -19.54 -13.05
N GLY A 284 10.05 -18.92 -12.67
CA GLY A 284 10.79 -18.00 -13.51
C GLY A 284 11.51 -18.72 -14.65
N PRO A 285 11.51 -18.17 -15.87
CA PRO A 285 12.33 -18.70 -16.97
C PRO A 285 13.80 -18.38 -16.74
N TYR A 286 14.69 -19.09 -17.42
CA TYR A 286 16.13 -18.75 -17.40
C TYR A 286 16.41 -17.33 -17.87
N MET A 287 15.67 -16.85 -18.86
CA MET A 287 15.74 -15.50 -19.41
C MET A 287 14.33 -14.92 -19.55
N LEU A 288 14.09 -13.77 -18.93
CA LEU A 288 12.84 -13.04 -19.04
C LEU A 288 12.67 -12.45 -20.45
N SER A 289 11.46 -12.42 -20.94
CA SER A 289 11.06 -11.70 -22.16
C SER A 289 10.63 -10.28 -21.86
N CYS A 290 10.84 -9.35 -22.79
CA CYS A 290 10.27 -8.00 -22.69
C CYS A 290 8.73 -8.04 -22.76
N VAL A 291 8.11 -7.01 -22.25
CA VAL A 291 6.69 -6.71 -22.41
C VAL A 291 6.58 -5.39 -23.17
N ASP A 292 5.86 -5.37 -24.27
CA ASP A 292 5.84 -4.21 -25.18
C ASP A 292 5.40 -2.94 -24.44
N SER A 293 4.27 -2.99 -23.72
CA SER A 293 3.72 -1.82 -23.03
C SER A 293 2.98 -2.20 -21.74
N ILE A 294 3.37 -1.57 -20.63
CA ILE A 294 2.71 -1.67 -19.34
C ILE A 294 2.26 -0.27 -18.92
N TYR A 295 0.99 -0.16 -18.51
CA TYR A 295 0.42 1.08 -17.99
C TYR A 295 -0.07 0.88 -16.57
N THR A 296 0.38 1.71 -15.63
CA THR A 296 -0.20 1.69 -14.29
C THR A 296 -1.59 2.29 -14.31
N HIS A 297 -2.54 1.67 -13.60
CA HIS A 297 -3.92 2.13 -13.50
C HIS A 297 -4.52 1.74 -12.15
N PRO A 298 -5.57 2.45 -11.68
CA PRO A 298 -6.39 2.00 -10.56
C PRO A 298 -6.89 0.57 -10.77
N PHE A 299 -7.12 -0.14 -9.67
CA PHE A 299 -7.62 -1.51 -9.73
C PHE A 299 -8.94 -1.63 -10.56
N PRO A 300 -9.07 -2.64 -11.43
CA PRO A 300 -8.22 -3.82 -11.58
C PRO A 300 -7.06 -3.68 -12.59
N GLY A 301 -6.61 -2.46 -12.88
CA GLY A 301 -5.44 -2.22 -13.73
C GLY A 301 -4.12 -2.62 -13.06
N PHE A 302 -3.01 -2.42 -13.78
CA PHE A 302 -1.68 -2.74 -13.23
C PHE A 302 -1.33 -1.79 -12.08
N PRO A 303 -1.03 -2.32 -10.87
CA PRO A 303 -0.84 -1.47 -9.70
C PRO A 303 0.45 -0.66 -9.78
N THR A 304 0.34 0.65 -9.55
CA THR A 304 1.50 1.55 -9.48
C THR A 304 2.51 1.11 -8.41
N ASP A 305 2.09 0.39 -7.36
CA ASP A 305 2.95 -0.16 -6.32
C ASP A 305 3.86 -1.31 -6.78
N MET A 306 3.65 -1.84 -8.00
CA MET A 306 4.53 -2.83 -8.64
C MET A 306 5.39 -2.25 -9.76
N GLN A 307 5.25 -0.97 -10.06
CA GLN A 307 5.96 -0.27 -11.13
C GLN A 307 7.47 -0.45 -11.03
N SER A 308 8.06 -0.13 -9.88
CA SER A 308 9.52 -0.19 -9.68
C SER A 308 10.05 -1.63 -9.69
N GLN A 309 9.34 -2.58 -9.09
CA GLN A 309 9.74 -3.99 -9.05
C GLN A 309 9.75 -4.62 -10.45
N ILE A 310 8.71 -4.36 -11.26
CA ILE A 310 8.67 -4.85 -12.64
C ILE A 310 9.72 -4.13 -13.50
N MET A 311 9.97 -2.84 -13.30
CA MET A 311 11.07 -2.12 -13.96
C MET A 311 12.43 -2.79 -13.68
N ALA A 312 12.68 -3.22 -12.45
CA ALA A 312 13.89 -3.97 -12.11
C ALA A 312 13.96 -5.31 -12.88
N CYS A 313 12.88 -6.09 -12.93
CA CYS A 313 12.83 -7.34 -13.70
C CYS A 313 13.08 -7.10 -15.21
N LEU A 314 12.44 -6.09 -15.79
CA LEU A 314 12.57 -5.73 -17.21
C LEU A 314 13.99 -5.27 -17.57
N SER A 315 14.79 -4.79 -16.60
CA SER A 315 16.17 -4.39 -16.83
C SER A 315 17.06 -5.54 -17.31
N ARG A 316 16.65 -6.81 -17.10
CA ARG A 316 17.31 -8.01 -17.63
C ARG A 316 16.44 -8.81 -18.60
N ALA A 317 15.31 -8.30 -19.02
CA ALA A 317 14.44 -8.98 -19.97
C ALA A 317 14.95 -8.80 -21.42
N ARG A 318 14.92 -9.87 -22.22
CA ARG A 318 15.37 -9.82 -23.61
C ARG A 318 14.45 -8.97 -24.48
N GLY A 319 14.92 -7.84 -24.97
CA GLY A 319 14.19 -6.91 -25.82
C GLY A 319 14.00 -5.54 -25.20
N ILE A 320 12.99 -4.81 -25.67
CA ILE A 320 12.67 -3.45 -25.21
C ILE A 320 11.25 -3.44 -24.65
N SER A 321 11.10 -2.86 -23.45
CA SER A 321 9.80 -2.67 -22.79
C SER A 321 9.51 -1.19 -22.56
N ARG A 322 8.24 -0.83 -22.58
CA ARG A 322 7.76 0.50 -22.17
C ARG A 322 6.87 0.37 -20.95
N LEU A 323 7.19 1.14 -19.92
CA LEU A 323 6.41 1.17 -18.68
C LEU A 323 6.00 2.62 -18.39
N THR A 324 4.69 2.88 -18.50
CA THR A 324 4.10 4.21 -18.33
C THR A 324 3.41 4.31 -16.97
N GLU A 325 3.84 5.30 -16.17
CA GLU A 325 3.23 5.62 -14.88
C GLU A 325 2.13 6.67 -15.07
N THR A 326 0.89 6.33 -14.75
CA THR A 326 -0.27 7.22 -14.92
C THR A 326 -0.89 7.70 -13.62
N VAL A 327 -0.39 7.22 -12.48
CA VAL A 327 -0.96 7.50 -11.15
C VAL A 327 -0.17 8.57 -10.40
N PHE A 328 1.18 8.50 -10.45
CA PHE A 328 2.07 9.41 -9.74
C PHE A 328 3.08 10.08 -10.67
N GLU A 329 3.37 11.37 -10.41
CA GLU A 329 4.19 12.18 -11.31
C GLU A 329 5.69 11.86 -11.18
N ASP A 330 6.18 11.41 -10.01
CA ASP A 330 7.62 11.35 -9.69
C ASP A 330 8.06 9.97 -9.16
N ARG A 331 7.64 8.90 -9.86
CA ARG A 331 7.88 7.51 -9.39
C ARG A 331 9.07 6.81 -10.05
N PHE A 332 9.87 7.52 -10.86
CA PHE A 332 11.02 6.93 -11.57
C PHE A 332 12.37 7.16 -10.89
N LYS A 333 12.43 7.62 -9.65
CA LYS A 333 13.71 7.82 -8.93
C LYS A 333 14.57 6.56 -8.87
N THR A 334 13.94 5.40 -8.72
CA THR A 334 14.62 4.09 -8.73
C THR A 334 15.34 3.78 -10.03
N ALA A 335 14.89 4.34 -11.18
CA ALA A 335 15.57 4.16 -12.47
C ALA A 335 17.02 4.70 -12.43
N GLY A 336 17.26 5.82 -11.73
CA GLY A 336 18.61 6.37 -11.55
C GLY A 336 19.53 5.40 -10.79
N GLU A 337 19.00 4.69 -9.81
CA GLU A 337 19.78 3.72 -9.04
C GLU A 337 20.03 2.43 -9.84
N LEU A 338 19.02 1.96 -10.60
CA LEU A 338 19.20 0.81 -11.51
C LEU A 338 20.25 1.10 -12.60
N LYS A 339 20.34 2.33 -13.09
CA LYS A 339 21.40 2.74 -14.04
C LYS A 339 22.80 2.61 -13.44
N LYS A 340 22.99 2.88 -12.13
CA LYS A 340 24.28 2.66 -11.46
C LYS A 340 24.68 1.16 -11.46
N MET A 341 23.68 0.27 -11.48
CA MET A 341 23.87 -1.18 -11.61
C MET A 341 24.09 -1.63 -13.07
N GLY A 342 24.05 -0.71 -14.03
CA GLY A 342 24.25 -1.00 -15.45
C GLY A 342 22.97 -1.17 -16.27
N ALA A 343 21.79 -0.89 -15.72
CA ALA A 343 20.54 -0.94 -16.48
C ALA A 343 20.46 0.13 -17.58
N ASP A 344 19.94 -0.22 -18.74
CA ASP A 344 19.67 0.70 -19.87
C ASP A 344 18.19 1.16 -19.81
N ILE A 345 17.95 2.27 -19.15
CA ILE A 345 16.62 2.85 -18.92
C ILE A 345 16.63 4.31 -19.37
N LEU A 346 15.74 4.68 -20.27
CA LEU A 346 15.48 6.07 -20.65
C LEU A 346 14.12 6.51 -20.12
N ILE A 347 14.08 7.64 -19.41
CA ILE A 347 12.82 8.21 -18.94
C ILE A 347 12.39 9.31 -19.89
N GLU A 348 11.22 9.15 -20.50
CA GLU A 348 10.59 10.11 -21.40
C GLU A 348 9.23 10.50 -20.80
N ASN A 349 9.14 11.67 -20.19
CA ASN A 349 7.96 12.14 -19.46
C ASN A 349 7.54 11.13 -18.36
N HIS A 350 6.40 10.47 -18.54
CA HIS A 350 5.85 9.47 -17.63
C HIS A 350 6.10 8.02 -18.08
N THR A 351 7.04 7.81 -19.01
CA THR A 351 7.34 6.47 -19.56
C THR A 351 8.81 6.14 -19.39
N ALA A 352 9.08 4.96 -18.84
CA ALA A 352 10.40 4.35 -18.86
C ALA A 352 10.51 3.44 -20.11
N VAL A 353 11.45 3.73 -20.99
CA VAL A 353 11.87 2.83 -22.06
C VAL A 353 13.04 2.01 -21.51
N ILE A 354 12.86 0.71 -21.38
CA ILE A 354 13.79 -0.21 -20.74
C ILE A 354 14.31 -1.19 -21.78
N ARG A 355 15.62 -1.13 -22.05
CA ARG A 355 16.29 -2.12 -22.85
C ARG A 355 16.98 -3.10 -21.93
N GLY A 356 16.61 -4.37 -21.98
CA GLY A 356 17.22 -5.40 -21.16
C GLY A 356 18.70 -5.56 -21.45
N VAL A 357 19.50 -5.64 -20.37
CA VAL A 357 20.94 -5.88 -20.43
C VAL A 357 21.27 -7.33 -20.07
N GLU A 358 22.43 -7.79 -20.47
CA GLU A 358 22.89 -9.18 -20.23
C GLU A 358 23.08 -9.45 -18.73
N CYS A 359 23.65 -8.48 -17.99
CA CYS A 359 23.81 -8.58 -16.54
C CYS A 359 23.72 -7.19 -15.87
N LEU A 360 23.27 -7.20 -14.61
CA LEU A 360 23.41 -6.06 -13.68
C LEU A 360 24.64 -6.31 -12.80
N LYS A 361 25.30 -5.26 -12.35
CA LYS A 361 26.45 -5.35 -11.45
C LYS A 361 26.09 -4.88 -10.05
N GLY A 362 26.47 -5.66 -9.05
CA GLY A 362 26.37 -5.25 -7.66
C GLY A 362 27.17 -3.97 -7.40
N THR A 363 26.56 -3.01 -6.73
CA THR A 363 27.17 -1.73 -6.39
C THR A 363 26.44 -1.07 -5.22
N CYS A 364 26.92 0.11 -4.79
CA CYS A 364 26.21 0.92 -3.79
C CYS A 364 25.09 1.74 -4.45
N VAL A 365 23.87 1.52 -3.98
CA VAL A 365 22.66 2.23 -4.43
C VAL A 365 21.89 2.79 -3.23
N LYS A 366 21.03 3.76 -3.47
CA LYS A 366 20.26 4.45 -2.44
C LYS A 366 18.78 4.15 -2.52
N ALA A 367 18.17 3.77 -1.39
CA ALA A 367 16.72 3.68 -1.28
C ALA A 367 16.08 5.08 -1.17
N TRP A 368 15.01 5.33 -1.92
CA TRP A 368 14.28 6.59 -1.90
C TRP A 368 12.88 6.45 -1.31
N ASP A 369 12.29 5.27 -1.41
CA ASP A 369 10.95 4.94 -0.94
C ASP A 369 10.80 3.42 -0.74
N LEU A 370 9.68 3.00 -0.18
CA LEU A 370 9.37 1.60 0.10
C LEU A 370 9.46 0.69 -1.15
N ARG A 371 8.82 1.08 -2.25
CA ARG A 371 8.70 0.24 -3.46
C ARG A 371 9.99 0.24 -4.27
N GLY A 372 10.67 1.39 -4.30
CA GLY A 372 12.01 1.50 -4.86
C GLY A 372 13.02 0.64 -4.12
N THR A 373 12.96 0.58 -2.77
CA THR A 373 13.82 -0.32 -1.99
C THR A 373 13.58 -1.79 -2.37
N ALA A 374 12.32 -2.22 -2.45
CA ALA A 374 11.99 -3.59 -2.87
C ALA A 374 12.48 -3.91 -4.30
N ALA A 375 12.39 -2.95 -5.21
CA ALA A 375 12.91 -3.09 -6.57
C ALA A 375 14.44 -3.23 -6.61
N LEU A 376 15.17 -2.47 -5.77
CA LEU A 376 16.62 -2.57 -5.65
C LEU A 376 17.04 -3.92 -5.03
N VAL A 377 16.24 -4.47 -4.10
CA VAL A 377 16.46 -5.84 -3.61
C VAL A 377 16.34 -6.84 -4.74
N ILE A 378 15.28 -6.77 -5.58
CA ILE A 378 15.11 -7.66 -6.74
C ILE A 378 16.29 -7.51 -7.72
N ALA A 379 16.70 -6.26 -8.00
CA ALA A 379 17.85 -6.01 -8.88
C ALA A 379 19.15 -6.60 -8.31
N GLY A 380 19.37 -6.46 -6.99
CA GLY A 380 20.52 -7.06 -6.30
C GLY A 380 20.55 -8.59 -6.38
N LEU A 381 19.38 -9.25 -6.26
CA LEU A 381 19.28 -10.71 -6.43
C LEU A 381 19.66 -11.20 -7.83
N MET A 382 19.48 -10.35 -8.87
CA MET A 382 19.86 -10.65 -10.27
C MET A 382 21.28 -10.23 -10.62
N ALA A 383 21.93 -9.41 -9.81
CA ALA A 383 23.20 -8.79 -10.14
C ALA A 383 24.38 -9.76 -9.98
N GLU A 384 25.48 -9.47 -10.66
CA GLU A 384 26.77 -10.10 -10.37
C GLU A 384 27.45 -9.40 -9.19
N GLY A 385 27.76 -10.17 -8.14
CA GLY A 385 28.36 -9.65 -6.90
C GLY A 385 27.34 -9.11 -5.91
N ASP A 386 27.80 -8.33 -4.93
CA ASP A 386 27.00 -7.83 -3.82
C ASP A 386 26.49 -6.41 -4.10
N THR A 387 25.21 -6.17 -3.82
CA THR A 387 24.58 -4.86 -3.88
C THR A 387 24.35 -4.31 -2.48
N VAL A 388 24.86 -3.11 -2.19
CA VAL A 388 24.66 -2.41 -0.92
C VAL A 388 23.57 -1.35 -1.11
N ILE A 389 22.44 -1.50 -0.45
CA ILE A 389 21.30 -0.57 -0.51
C ILE A 389 21.33 0.29 0.75
N SER A 390 21.75 1.55 0.62
CA SER A 390 21.74 2.52 1.73
C SER A 390 20.34 3.09 1.98
N ASP A 391 20.13 3.67 3.17
CA ASP A 391 18.84 4.23 3.61
C ASP A 391 17.66 3.23 3.51
N SER A 392 17.95 1.95 3.72
CA SER A 392 17.00 0.84 3.55
C SER A 392 15.87 0.82 4.57
N ILE A 393 15.84 1.74 5.53
CA ILE A 393 14.79 1.82 6.57
C ILE A 393 13.36 1.88 5.98
N TYR A 394 13.22 2.43 4.74
CA TYR A 394 11.93 2.49 4.06
C TYR A 394 11.27 1.13 3.85
N ILE A 395 12.05 0.03 3.78
CA ILE A 395 11.51 -1.31 3.57
C ILE A 395 10.58 -1.73 4.72
N ARG A 396 10.90 -1.31 5.95
CA ARG A 396 10.13 -1.62 7.16
C ARG A 396 8.74 -0.98 7.20
N ARG A 397 8.46 -0.04 6.27
CA ARG A 397 7.14 0.57 6.11
C ARG A 397 6.11 -0.39 5.49
N GLY A 398 6.52 -1.47 4.88
CA GLY A 398 5.61 -2.36 4.16
C GLY A 398 5.97 -3.84 4.19
N TYR A 399 7.15 -4.21 4.69
CA TYR A 399 7.60 -5.59 4.86
C TYR A 399 7.98 -5.83 6.31
N GLU A 400 7.44 -6.89 6.92
CA GLU A 400 7.75 -7.28 8.30
C GLU A 400 9.23 -7.65 8.44
N ASP A 401 9.69 -8.61 7.63
CA ASP A 401 11.10 -8.99 7.54
C ASP A 401 11.44 -9.58 6.18
N ILE A 402 11.74 -8.69 5.21
CA ILE A 402 12.13 -9.11 3.86
C ILE A 402 13.39 -9.95 3.85
N CYS A 403 14.32 -9.72 4.81
CA CYS A 403 15.55 -10.50 4.91
C CYS A 403 15.27 -11.93 5.33
N ALA A 404 14.46 -12.13 6.37
CA ALA A 404 14.08 -13.46 6.83
C ALA A 404 13.32 -14.23 5.74
N ASP A 405 12.37 -13.57 5.07
CA ASP A 405 11.57 -14.20 4.00
C ASP A 405 12.43 -14.61 2.80
N LEU A 406 13.30 -13.73 2.31
CA LEU A 406 14.19 -14.05 1.19
C LEU A 406 15.23 -15.10 1.56
N LYS A 407 15.75 -15.13 2.81
CA LYS A 407 16.62 -16.21 3.29
C LYS A 407 15.93 -17.56 3.30
N LYS A 408 14.64 -17.63 3.71
CA LYS A 408 13.84 -18.87 3.62
C LYS A 408 13.72 -19.38 2.18
N LEU A 409 13.77 -18.47 1.20
CA LEU A 409 13.76 -18.82 -0.23
C LEU A 409 15.16 -19.09 -0.80
N GLY A 410 16.23 -19.00 0.00
CA GLY A 410 17.60 -19.29 -0.40
C GLY A 410 18.44 -18.08 -0.83
N ALA A 411 17.95 -16.86 -0.66
CA ALA A 411 18.73 -15.66 -0.96
C ALA A 411 19.87 -15.41 0.03
N ARG A 412 20.95 -14.82 -0.45
CA ARG A 412 22.00 -14.20 0.38
C ARG A 412 21.67 -12.73 0.62
N ILE A 413 21.10 -12.42 1.76
CA ILE A 413 20.72 -11.05 2.14
C ILE A 413 20.94 -10.82 3.63
N GLU A 414 21.45 -9.65 4.00
CA GLU A 414 21.59 -9.24 5.39
C GLU A 414 21.29 -7.76 5.60
N GLU A 415 20.81 -7.41 6.79
CA GLU A 415 20.68 -6.02 7.22
C GLU A 415 21.89 -5.66 8.08
N ARG A 416 22.55 -4.54 7.73
CA ARG A 416 23.61 -3.93 8.55
C ARG A 416 23.13 -2.61 9.14
N LYS A 417 23.23 -2.50 10.46
CA LYS A 417 23.09 -1.22 11.16
C LYS A 417 24.49 -0.59 11.18
N THR A 418 24.65 0.51 10.45
CA THR A 418 25.83 1.38 10.65
C THR A 418 25.58 2.19 11.92
N GLY A 419 26.44 2.00 12.92
CA GLY A 419 26.42 2.72 14.18
C GLY A 419 26.54 4.23 14.03
#